data_cf7c6e07988da173d84df7e4f6e52151
#
_entry.id   cf7c6e07988da173d84df7e4f6e52151
#
_cell.length_a   1.000
_cell.length_b   1.000
_cell.length_c   1.000
_cell.angle_alpha   90.00
_cell.angle_beta   90.00
_cell.angle_gamma   90.00
#
_symmetry.space_group_name_H-M   'P 1'
#
loop_
_entity.id
_entity.type
_entity.pdbx_description
1 polymer ?
#
loop_
_entity_poly.entity_id
_entity_poly.type
_entity_poly.pdbx_seq_one_letter_code
_entity_poly.pdbx_strand_id
1 'polypeptide(L)'
;MQRAQQQAADRGLLWRVSRGGRDSFLYGTMHAGRAEWLALGPRTEASLARTGALALEINVMDPAVQVALRDATQGPTRRLPGELMQSLRAAWAAECLPAEDLQAGPTEFHVAQLAMAQAQRQGLFPLYGAESALLMRSLRTERPVLGLETVQTQLDTLLARSDEEAEAMVRDALADWRDPRAPRMLERLTRAWVRGDLKDLEGYADWCDCLNTPTEREAFARLVDGRNPGMADAIERLHADVSVFAAVGALHMVGPAGLPALLQARGFTITRVF
;
A
#
# COMPACT_ATOMS: atom_id res chain seq x y z
N MET A 1 3.29 -25.15 11.27
CA MET A 1 4.27 -24.32 10.54
C MET A 1 4.83 -25.03 9.30
N GLN A 2 5.37 -26.24 9.36
CA GLN A 2 5.96 -26.92 8.20
C GLN A 2 4.98 -27.14 7.01
N ARG A 3 3.71 -27.51 7.27
CA ARG A 3 2.70 -27.67 6.19
C ARG A 3 2.34 -26.36 5.48
N ALA A 4 2.30 -25.24 6.21
CA ALA A 4 2.02 -23.92 5.59
C ALA A 4 3.19 -23.46 4.70
N GLN A 5 4.44 -23.77 5.07
CA GLN A 5 5.60 -23.47 4.22
C GLN A 5 5.66 -24.34 2.97
N GLN A 6 5.18 -25.59 3.01
CA GLN A 6 5.11 -26.47 1.84
C GLN A 6 4.04 -26.07 0.82
N GLN A 7 3.06 -25.27 1.23
CA GLN A 7 1.97 -24.75 0.40
C GLN A 7 2.13 -23.26 0.07
N ALA A 8 3.23 -22.64 0.50
CA ALA A 8 3.50 -21.24 0.23
C ALA A 8 3.69 -21.00 -1.26
N ALA A 9 2.88 -20.13 -1.83
CA ALA A 9 2.97 -19.72 -3.23
C ALA A 9 3.57 -18.32 -3.33
N ASP A 10 4.33 -18.08 -4.38
CA ASP A 10 4.72 -16.73 -4.74
C ASP A 10 3.49 -15.95 -5.20
N ARG A 11 3.30 -14.76 -4.66
CA ARG A 11 2.21 -13.83 -4.94
C ARG A 11 2.77 -12.44 -5.15
N GLY A 12 2.03 -11.60 -5.80
CA GLY A 12 2.46 -10.23 -6.11
C GLY A 12 3.36 -10.19 -7.34
N LEU A 13 4.15 -9.17 -7.42
CA LEU A 13 5.04 -8.87 -8.55
C LEU A 13 6.46 -8.72 -8.01
N LEU A 14 7.43 -9.45 -8.54
CA LEU A 14 8.82 -9.38 -8.09
C LEU A 14 9.77 -9.16 -9.26
N TRP A 15 10.64 -8.16 -9.11
CA TRP A 15 11.74 -7.88 -10.02
C TRP A 15 13.07 -7.94 -9.29
N ARG A 16 14.09 -8.41 -10.01
CA ARG A 16 15.47 -8.16 -9.66
C ARG A 16 15.91 -6.86 -10.33
N VAL A 17 16.54 -5.99 -9.58
CA VAL A 17 17.09 -4.71 -10.03
C VAL A 17 18.59 -4.71 -9.78
N SER A 18 19.37 -4.63 -10.86
CA SER A 18 20.83 -4.86 -10.84
C SER A 18 21.57 -3.65 -11.38
N ARG A 19 22.60 -3.19 -10.67
CA ARG A 19 23.51 -2.15 -11.12
C ARG A 19 24.85 -2.27 -10.37
N GLY A 20 25.98 -2.00 -11.03
CA GLY A 20 27.28 -2.02 -10.39
C GLY A 20 27.70 -3.38 -9.79
N GLY A 21 27.24 -4.49 -10.35
CA GLY A 21 27.54 -5.84 -9.85
C GLY A 21 26.73 -6.27 -8.62
N ARG A 22 25.81 -5.44 -8.15
CA ARG A 22 24.90 -5.74 -7.01
C ARG A 22 23.50 -5.99 -7.49
N ASP A 23 22.81 -6.94 -6.86
CA ASP A 23 21.40 -7.23 -7.03
C ASP A 23 20.61 -6.72 -5.82
N SER A 24 19.55 -5.99 -6.08
CA SER A 24 18.44 -5.72 -5.15
C SER A 24 17.15 -6.27 -5.72
N PHE A 25 16.06 -6.22 -4.96
CA PHE A 25 14.76 -6.69 -5.43
C PHE A 25 13.69 -5.65 -5.17
N LEU A 26 12.73 -5.58 -6.07
CA LEU A 26 11.57 -4.71 -5.99
C LEU A 26 10.31 -5.58 -5.99
N TYR A 27 9.49 -5.45 -4.97
CA TYR A 27 8.33 -6.30 -4.75
C TYR A 27 7.06 -5.48 -4.59
N GLY A 28 6.06 -5.78 -5.43
CA GLY A 28 4.74 -5.18 -5.37
C GLY A 28 3.87 -5.85 -4.31
N THR A 29 3.47 -5.10 -3.29
CA THR A 29 2.72 -5.59 -2.12
C THR A 29 1.22 -5.33 -2.21
N MET A 30 0.49 -5.94 -1.28
CA MET A 30 -0.90 -5.63 -0.96
C MET A 30 -1.04 -5.45 0.55
N HIS A 31 -1.52 -4.28 0.99
CA HIS A 31 -1.56 -3.87 2.39
C HIS A 31 -2.52 -4.67 3.27
N ALA A 32 -3.50 -5.32 2.67
CA ALA A 32 -4.41 -6.23 3.37
C ALA A 32 -4.37 -7.61 2.70
N GLY A 33 -4.43 -8.66 3.50
CA GLY A 33 -4.26 -10.02 3.02
C GLY A 33 -5.03 -11.06 3.82
N ARG A 34 -4.72 -12.31 3.56
CA ARG A 34 -5.29 -13.48 4.23
C ARG A 34 -4.22 -14.16 5.07
N ALA A 35 -4.61 -14.86 6.13
CA ALA A 35 -3.66 -15.50 7.05
C ALA A 35 -2.66 -16.44 6.36
N GLU A 36 -3.09 -17.14 5.31
CA GLU A 36 -2.22 -18.01 4.52
C GLU A 36 -1.17 -17.27 3.68
N TRP A 37 -1.29 -15.94 3.52
CA TRP A 37 -0.31 -15.11 2.79
C TRP A 37 0.90 -14.73 3.64
N LEU A 38 0.83 -14.93 4.95
CA LEU A 38 1.98 -14.76 5.83
C LEU A 38 3.11 -15.76 5.53
N ALA A 39 2.81 -16.86 4.85
CA ALA A 39 3.82 -17.77 4.32
C ALA A 39 4.29 -17.24 2.96
N LEU A 40 5.51 -16.66 2.94
CA LEU A 40 6.15 -16.16 1.73
C LEU A 40 6.45 -17.31 0.78
N GLY A 41 6.25 -17.11 -0.51
CA GLY A 41 6.58 -18.07 -1.55
C GLY A 41 8.09 -18.28 -1.69
N PRO A 42 8.54 -19.41 -2.28
CA PRO A 42 9.94 -19.81 -2.30
C PRO A 42 10.85 -18.81 -3.02
N ARG A 43 10.38 -18.19 -4.13
CA ARG A 43 11.17 -17.18 -4.86
C ARG A 43 11.27 -15.87 -4.08
N THR A 44 10.17 -15.47 -3.42
CA THR A 44 10.15 -14.30 -2.52
C THR A 44 11.12 -14.49 -1.36
N GLU A 45 11.06 -15.65 -0.67
CA GLU A 45 11.98 -15.99 0.43
C GLU A 45 13.45 -16.00 -0.04
N ALA A 46 13.74 -16.65 -1.17
CA ALA A 46 15.08 -16.72 -1.71
C ALA A 46 15.63 -15.33 -2.10
N SER A 47 14.78 -14.46 -2.66
CA SER A 47 15.14 -13.10 -3.02
C SER A 47 15.39 -12.23 -1.78
N LEU A 48 14.51 -12.30 -0.78
CA LEU A 48 14.69 -11.60 0.49
C LEU A 48 15.98 -12.08 1.20
N ALA A 49 16.27 -13.38 1.20
CA ALA A 49 17.47 -13.93 1.82
C ALA A 49 18.78 -13.43 1.22
N ARG A 50 18.77 -13.00 -0.05
CA ARG A 50 19.92 -12.45 -0.78
C ARG A 50 20.18 -10.98 -0.52
N THR A 51 19.34 -10.30 0.26
CA THR A 51 19.46 -8.86 0.53
C THR A 51 19.93 -8.58 1.95
N GLY A 52 20.63 -7.47 2.14
CA GLY A 52 21.14 -7.02 3.44
C GLY A 52 20.09 -6.26 4.26
N ALA A 53 19.07 -5.68 3.62
CA ALA A 53 18.02 -4.93 4.29
C ALA A 53 16.65 -5.13 3.62
N LEU A 54 15.57 -4.99 4.41
CA LEU A 54 14.21 -4.77 3.93
C LEU A 54 13.96 -3.27 3.89
N ALA A 55 13.44 -2.76 2.77
CA ALA A 55 12.97 -1.38 2.67
C ALA A 55 11.46 -1.37 2.42
N LEU A 56 10.71 -0.73 3.30
CA LEU A 56 9.26 -0.52 3.20
C LEU A 56 8.97 0.94 2.86
N GLU A 57 7.76 1.28 2.47
CA GLU A 57 7.36 2.68 2.25
C GLU A 57 7.71 3.51 3.49
N ILE A 58 7.27 3.09 4.69
CA ILE A 58 7.73 3.63 5.98
C ILE A 58 8.18 2.49 6.90
N ASN A 59 9.14 2.76 7.77
CA ASN A 59 9.56 1.81 8.79
C ASN A 59 8.70 1.96 10.06
N VAL A 60 7.61 1.22 10.14
CA VAL A 60 6.70 1.24 11.31
C VAL A 60 7.33 0.75 12.61
N MET A 61 8.55 0.17 12.57
CA MET A 61 9.28 -0.25 13.76
C MET A 61 10.13 0.89 14.36
N ASP A 62 10.33 1.97 13.61
CA ASP A 62 11.05 3.15 14.09
C ASP A 62 10.20 3.89 15.13
N PRO A 63 10.70 4.12 16.37
CA PRO A 63 9.97 4.85 17.39
C PRO A 63 9.54 6.26 16.96
N ALA A 64 10.36 6.96 16.17
CA ALA A 64 10.02 8.29 15.67
C ALA A 64 8.84 8.24 14.67
N VAL A 65 8.82 7.21 13.81
CA VAL A 65 7.69 6.95 12.90
C VAL A 65 6.42 6.63 13.68
N GLN A 66 6.51 5.81 14.74
CA GLN A 66 5.37 5.48 15.59
C GLN A 66 4.79 6.70 16.31
N VAL A 67 5.66 7.60 16.79
CA VAL A 67 5.22 8.88 17.39
C VAL A 67 4.51 9.73 16.34
N ALA A 68 5.12 9.94 15.18
CA ALA A 68 4.56 10.76 14.11
C ALA A 68 3.19 10.22 13.60
N LEU A 69 3.05 8.91 13.46
CA LEU A 69 1.77 8.28 13.09
C LEU A 69 0.71 8.46 14.16
N ARG A 70 1.07 8.31 15.44
CA ARG A 70 0.15 8.55 16.56
C ARG A 70 -0.31 10.00 16.60
N ASP A 71 0.61 10.95 16.47
CA ASP A 71 0.28 12.38 16.47
C ASP A 71 -0.63 12.72 15.27
N ALA A 72 -0.37 12.14 14.11
CA ALA A 72 -1.22 12.31 12.94
C ALA A 72 -2.64 11.78 13.15
N THR A 73 -2.79 10.62 13.82
CA THR A 73 -4.12 10.04 14.12
C THR A 73 -4.89 10.82 15.17
N GLN A 74 -4.23 11.66 15.95
CA GLN A 74 -4.84 12.55 16.96
C GLN A 74 -5.08 13.97 16.42
N GLY A 75 -4.80 14.23 15.15
CA GLY A 75 -5.02 15.52 14.51
C GLY A 75 -6.50 15.95 14.55
N PRO A 76 -6.78 17.22 14.21
CA PRO A 76 -8.13 17.74 14.25
C PRO A 76 -9.04 17.06 13.21
N THR A 77 -10.25 16.74 13.63
CA THR A 77 -11.32 16.31 12.72
C THR A 77 -11.85 17.51 11.95
N ARG A 78 -11.96 17.41 10.63
CA ARG A 78 -12.59 18.44 9.80
C ARG A 78 -14.09 18.52 10.04
N ARG A 79 -14.65 19.73 9.92
CA ARG A 79 -16.09 19.93 9.98
C ARG A 79 -16.70 19.54 8.65
N LEU A 80 -17.49 18.48 8.66
CA LEU A 80 -18.31 18.10 7.53
C LEU A 80 -19.70 18.72 7.63
N PRO A 81 -20.38 19.01 6.50
CA PRO A 81 -21.80 19.32 6.48
C PRO A 81 -22.63 18.28 7.26
N GLY A 82 -23.66 18.74 7.97
CA GLY A 82 -24.42 17.85 8.88
C GLY A 82 -24.97 16.60 8.21
N GLU A 83 -25.51 16.72 6.98
CA GLU A 83 -26.03 15.58 6.21
C GLU A 83 -24.94 14.60 5.80
N LEU A 84 -23.73 15.11 5.46
CA LEU A 84 -22.59 14.28 5.08
C LEU A 84 -22.06 13.51 6.29
N MET A 85 -21.93 14.17 7.44
CA MET A 85 -21.56 13.54 8.71
C MET A 85 -22.58 12.49 9.12
N GLN A 86 -23.87 12.75 8.95
CA GLN A 86 -24.92 11.77 9.25
C GLN A 86 -24.81 10.53 8.34
N SER A 87 -24.52 10.73 7.06
CA SER A 87 -24.30 9.64 6.11
C SER A 87 -23.07 8.81 6.47
N LEU A 88 -21.96 9.48 6.88
CA LEU A 88 -20.74 8.79 7.33
C LEU A 88 -21.01 7.98 8.60
N ARG A 89 -21.72 8.53 9.58
CA ARG A 89 -22.12 7.80 10.80
C ARG A 89 -22.97 6.58 10.49
N ALA A 90 -23.89 6.68 9.54
CA ALA A 90 -24.73 5.55 9.14
C ALA A 90 -23.91 4.44 8.49
N ALA A 91 -22.98 4.77 7.61
CA ALA A 91 -22.05 3.81 7.00
C ALA A 91 -21.14 3.17 8.06
N TRP A 92 -20.62 3.97 9.00
CA TRP A 92 -19.78 3.54 10.11
C TRP A 92 -20.48 2.50 11.01
N ALA A 93 -21.72 2.80 11.40
CA ALA A 93 -22.55 1.90 12.19
C ALA A 93 -22.89 0.59 11.44
N ALA A 94 -23.13 0.68 10.12
CA ALA A 94 -23.38 -0.50 9.29
C ALA A 94 -22.16 -1.43 9.20
N GLU A 95 -20.95 -0.88 9.36
CA GLU A 95 -19.69 -1.65 9.44
C GLU A 95 -19.36 -2.10 10.87
N CYS A 96 -20.24 -1.85 11.85
CA CYS A 96 -19.99 -2.15 13.27
C CYS A 96 -18.73 -1.49 13.83
N LEU A 97 -18.33 -0.33 13.29
CA LEU A 97 -17.18 0.43 13.78
C LEU A 97 -17.58 1.25 15.02
N PRO A 98 -16.66 1.45 16.00
CA PRO A 98 -16.97 2.20 17.23
C PRO A 98 -17.31 3.66 16.92
N ALA A 99 -18.42 4.17 17.42
CA ALA A 99 -18.88 5.53 17.14
C ALA A 99 -17.94 6.61 17.70
N GLU A 100 -17.22 6.30 18.76
CA GLU A 100 -16.21 7.16 19.39
C GLU A 100 -15.04 7.47 18.47
N ASP A 101 -14.68 6.56 17.57
CA ASP A 101 -13.56 6.76 16.63
C ASP A 101 -13.82 7.93 15.67
N LEU A 102 -15.09 8.23 15.36
CA LEU A 102 -15.47 9.39 14.53
C LEU A 102 -15.34 10.74 15.24
N GLN A 103 -15.01 10.77 16.53
CA GLN A 103 -14.92 11.99 17.32
C GLN A 103 -13.52 12.61 17.33
N ALA A 104 -12.51 11.86 16.89
CA ALA A 104 -11.11 12.28 16.89
C ALA A 104 -10.40 11.85 15.61
N GLY A 105 -9.36 12.60 15.27
CA GLY A 105 -8.50 12.31 14.12
C GLY A 105 -9.01 12.87 12.78
N PRO A 106 -8.14 12.90 11.79
CA PRO A 106 -8.46 13.37 10.45
C PRO A 106 -9.57 12.56 9.79
N THR A 107 -10.48 13.25 9.12
CA THR A 107 -11.61 12.66 8.40
C THR A 107 -11.17 11.66 7.34
N GLU A 108 -10.01 11.89 6.75
CA GLU A 108 -9.39 11.03 5.72
C GLU A 108 -9.03 9.65 6.28
N PHE A 109 -8.65 9.57 7.55
CA PHE A 109 -8.42 8.26 8.20
C PHE A 109 -9.73 7.51 8.47
N HIS A 110 -10.82 8.22 8.74
CA HIS A 110 -12.14 7.59 8.83
C HIS A 110 -12.56 6.98 7.48
N VAL A 111 -12.32 7.69 6.37
CA VAL A 111 -12.56 7.16 5.03
C VAL A 111 -11.74 5.88 4.78
N ALA A 112 -10.45 5.90 5.14
CA ALA A 112 -9.59 4.73 5.01
C ALA A 112 -10.05 3.55 5.88
N GLN A 113 -10.52 3.81 7.10
CA GLN A 113 -11.08 2.77 7.98
C GLN A 113 -12.36 2.16 7.41
N LEU A 114 -13.23 2.97 6.80
CA LEU A 114 -14.46 2.48 6.15
C LEU A 114 -14.12 1.54 4.98
N ALA A 115 -13.17 1.92 4.12
CA ALA A 115 -12.69 1.07 3.04
C ALA A 115 -12.04 -0.23 3.57
N MET A 116 -11.29 -0.13 4.67
CA MET A 116 -10.68 -1.30 5.31
C MET A 116 -11.73 -2.25 5.91
N ALA A 117 -12.81 -1.74 6.51
CA ALA A 117 -13.91 -2.56 7.01
C ALA A 117 -14.56 -3.37 5.87
N GLN A 118 -14.74 -2.77 4.69
CA GLN A 118 -15.22 -3.49 3.51
C GLN A 118 -14.25 -4.60 3.06
N ALA A 119 -12.94 -4.34 3.08
CA ALA A 119 -11.94 -5.36 2.77
C ALA A 119 -11.98 -6.53 3.77
N GLN A 120 -12.17 -6.24 5.06
CA GLN A 120 -12.29 -7.26 6.11
C GLN A 120 -13.50 -8.16 5.92
N ARG A 121 -14.62 -7.66 5.41
CA ARG A 121 -15.77 -8.50 5.02
C ARG A 121 -15.43 -9.54 3.96
N GLN A 122 -14.42 -9.26 3.13
CA GLN A 122 -13.91 -10.21 2.13
C GLN A 122 -12.76 -11.08 2.65
N GLY A 123 -12.49 -11.02 3.96
CA GLY A 123 -11.42 -11.78 4.61
C GLY A 123 -10.02 -11.23 4.36
N LEU A 124 -9.90 -9.94 4.00
CA LEU A 124 -8.64 -9.24 3.81
C LEU A 124 -8.36 -8.36 5.03
N PHE A 125 -7.29 -8.65 5.75
CA PHE A 125 -6.93 -7.96 6.99
C PHE A 125 -5.55 -7.33 6.87
N PRO A 126 -5.33 -6.10 7.41
CA PRO A 126 -4.01 -5.44 7.37
C PRO A 126 -2.91 -6.27 8.03
N LEU A 127 -3.26 -6.99 9.12
CA LEU A 127 -2.33 -7.87 9.83
C LEU A 127 -1.72 -8.96 8.93
N TYR A 128 -2.41 -9.33 7.85
CA TYR A 128 -2.01 -10.37 6.91
C TYR A 128 -1.52 -9.81 5.58
N GLY A 129 -1.29 -8.50 5.49
CA GLY A 129 -0.69 -7.86 4.33
C GLY A 129 0.71 -8.37 4.04
N ALA A 130 1.15 -8.18 2.81
CA ALA A 130 2.47 -8.66 2.37
C ALA A 130 3.62 -8.02 3.16
N GLU A 131 3.48 -6.75 3.53
CA GLU A 131 4.46 -6.03 4.36
C GLU A 131 4.60 -6.68 5.74
N SER A 132 3.49 -7.13 6.35
CA SER A 132 3.51 -7.81 7.65
C SER A 132 4.29 -9.12 7.58
N ALA A 133 4.12 -9.90 6.51
CA ALA A 133 4.86 -11.14 6.28
C ALA A 133 6.37 -10.88 6.14
N LEU A 134 6.75 -9.88 5.33
CA LEU A 134 8.14 -9.48 5.10
C LEU A 134 8.78 -8.94 6.38
N LEU A 135 8.06 -8.09 7.12
CA LEU A 135 8.52 -7.53 8.39
C LEU A 135 8.78 -8.63 9.43
N MET A 136 7.80 -9.52 9.65
CA MET A 136 7.96 -10.63 10.58
C MET A 136 9.14 -11.55 10.20
N ARG A 137 9.35 -11.75 8.88
CA ARG A 137 10.47 -12.56 8.39
C ARG A 137 11.80 -11.86 8.64
N SER A 138 11.88 -10.56 8.41
CA SER A 138 13.08 -9.76 8.62
C SER A 138 13.46 -9.66 10.10
N LEU A 139 12.49 -9.44 10.98
CA LEU A 139 12.71 -9.43 12.44
C LEU A 139 13.27 -10.76 12.94
N ARG A 140 12.77 -11.89 12.44
CA ARG A 140 13.29 -13.23 12.83
C ARG A 140 14.72 -13.49 12.35
N THR A 141 15.20 -12.77 11.35
CA THR A 141 16.55 -12.89 10.80
C THR A 141 17.42 -11.68 11.13
N GLU A 142 16.98 -10.83 12.07
CA GLU A 142 17.69 -9.61 12.49
C GLU A 142 18.08 -8.70 11.32
N ARG A 143 17.29 -8.76 10.23
CA ARG A 143 17.53 -7.93 9.04
C ARG A 143 17.08 -6.51 9.32
N PRO A 144 17.92 -5.50 9.03
CA PRO A 144 17.54 -4.10 9.13
C PRO A 144 16.29 -3.79 8.30
N VAL A 145 15.38 -2.99 8.88
CA VAL A 145 14.19 -2.46 8.21
C VAL A 145 14.38 -0.96 8.03
N LEU A 146 14.21 -0.49 6.79
CA LEU A 146 14.43 0.89 6.39
C LEU A 146 13.15 1.48 5.80
N GLY A 147 12.97 2.81 5.89
CA GLY A 147 11.91 3.53 5.19
C GLY A 147 12.39 4.10 3.88
N LEU A 148 11.58 4.02 2.84
CA LEU A 148 11.80 4.69 1.56
C LEU A 148 11.31 6.13 1.57
N GLU A 149 10.32 6.42 2.43
CA GLU A 149 9.69 7.72 2.60
C GLU A 149 9.63 8.11 4.08
N THR A 150 9.29 9.36 4.33
CA THR A 150 8.94 9.87 5.66
C THR A 150 7.44 9.76 5.90
N VAL A 151 7.02 9.76 7.17
CA VAL A 151 5.60 9.86 7.54
C VAL A 151 4.98 11.12 6.95
N GLN A 152 5.71 12.25 6.98
CA GLN A 152 5.22 13.51 6.43
C GLN A 152 4.90 13.40 4.93
N THR A 153 5.77 12.75 4.14
CA THR A 153 5.53 12.52 2.72
C THR A 153 4.21 11.77 2.47
N GLN A 154 3.93 10.74 3.29
CA GLN A 154 2.66 10.01 3.18
C GLN A 154 1.47 10.86 3.61
N LEU A 155 1.57 11.58 4.73
CA LEU A 155 0.51 12.47 5.21
C LEU A 155 0.16 13.56 4.19
N ASP A 156 1.15 14.17 3.54
CA ASP A 156 0.95 15.19 2.52
C ASP A 156 0.18 14.67 1.29
N THR A 157 0.18 13.36 1.08
CA THR A 157 -0.57 12.72 -0.02
C THR A 157 -1.92 12.16 0.42
N LEU A 158 -2.05 11.75 1.67
CA LEU A 158 -3.27 11.13 2.21
C LEU A 158 -4.27 12.15 2.74
N LEU A 159 -3.78 13.27 3.30
CA LEU A 159 -4.63 14.30 3.89
C LEU A 159 -5.11 15.27 2.81
N ALA A 160 -6.37 15.67 2.91
CA ALA A 160 -6.97 16.68 2.06
C ALA A 160 -6.32 18.05 2.30
N ARG A 161 -6.16 18.83 1.25
CA ARG A 161 -5.55 20.18 1.28
C ARG A 161 -6.52 21.26 1.71
N SER A 162 -7.83 20.97 1.59
CA SER A 162 -8.91 21.87 1.99
C SER A 162 -10.11 21.11 2.56
N ASP A 163 -11.06 21.83 3.14
CA ASP A 163 -12.30 21.24 3.63
C ASP A 163 -13.17 20.73 2.49
N GLU A 164 -13.17 21.42 1.33
CA GLU A 164 -13.88 21.00 0.12
C GLU A 164 -13.31 19.67 -0.42
N GLU A 165 -11.98 19.51 -0.43
CA GLU A 165 -11.35 18.26 -0.86
C GLU A 165 -11.72 17.12 0.12
N ALA A 166 -11.70 17.37 1.42
CA ALA A 166 -12.11 16.38 2.42
C ALA A 166 -13.58 15.97 2.28
N GLU A 167 -14.46 16.94 2.03
CA GLU A 167 -15.87 16.65 1.75
C GLU A 167 -16.04 15.79 0.49
N ALA A 168 -15.30 16.09 -0.58
CA ALA A 168 -15.31 15.30 -1.80
C ALA A 168 -14.86 13.86 -1.51
N MET A 169 -13.73 13.68 -0.81
CA MET A 169 -13.23 12.34 -0.42
C MET A 169 -14.26 11.54 0.36
N VAL A 170 -14.99 12.17 1.29
CA VAL A 170 -16.06 11.49 2.05
C VAL A 170 -17.23 11.12 1.15
N ARG A 171 -17.64 12.00 0.22
CA ARG A 171 -18.72 11.71 -0.74
C ARG A 171 -18.38 10.53 -1.63
N ASP A 172 -17.17 10.51 -2.16
CA ASP A 172 -16.67 9.45 -3.03
C ASP A 172 -16.59 8.12 -2.26
N ALA A 173 -16.02 8.12 -1.06
CA ALA A 173 -15.96 6.93 -0.21
C ALA A 173 -17.34 6.38 0.17
N LEU A 174 -18.32 7.25 0.40
CA LEU A 174 -19.70 6.84 0.66
C LEU A 174 -20.41 6.34 -0.60
N ALA A 175 -20.06 6.85 -1.77
CA ALA A 175 -20.54 6.34 -3.06
C ALA A 175 -19.99 4.92 -3.29
N ASP A 176 -18.69 4.74 -3.14
CA ASP A 176 -18.02 3.44 -3.25
C ASP A 176 -18.56 2.43 -2.23
N TRP A 177 -18.76 2.88 -0.98
CA TRP A 177 -19.30 2.02 0.06
C TRP A 177 -20.71 1.51 -0.27
N ARG A 178 -21.53 2.29 -0.98
CA ARG A 178 -22.87 1.91 -1.44
C ARG A 178 -22.88 1.13 -2.74
N ASP A 179 -21.78 1.16 -3.49
CA ASP A 179 -21.73 0.50 -4.80
C ASP A 179 -21.70 -1.04 -4.66
N PRO A 180 -22.71 -1.75 -5.15
CA PRO A 180 -22.74 -3.21 -5.10
C PRO A 180 -21.64 -3.86 -5.94
N ARG A 181 -20.91 -3.10 -6.79
CA ARG A 181 -19.80 -3.57 -7.61
C ARG A 181 -18.46 -3.50 -6.87
N ALA A 182 -18.31 -2.62 -5.87
CA ALA A 182 -17.06 -2.42 -5.14
C ALA A 182 -16.42 -3.73 -4.62
N PRO A 183 -17.18 -4.70 -4.06
CA PRO A 183 -16.62 -5.98 -3.67
C PRO A 183 -15.99 -6.77 -4.82
N ARG A 184 -16.55 -6.69 -6.02
CA ARG A 184 -16.01 -7.40 -7.21
C ARG A 184 -14.74 -6.74 -7.73
N MET A 185 -14.63 -5.42 -7.62
CA MET A 185 -13.41 -4.69 -7.99
C MET A 185 -12.25 -5.03 -7.06
N LEU A 186 -12.51 -5.05 -5.75
CA LEU A 186 -11.52 -5.48 -4.77
C LEU A 186 -11.11 -6.96 -4.97
N GLU A 187 -12.06 -7.84 -5.29
CA GLU A 187 -11.78 -9.23 -5.65
C GLU A 187 -10.91 -9.33 -6.90
N ARG A 188 -11.16 -8.51 -7.93
CA ARG A 188 -10.35 -8.47 -9.16
C ARG A 188 -8.93 -8.01 -8.86
N LEU A 189 -8.76 -6.92 -8.12
CA LEU A 189 -7.46 -6.42 -7.69
C LEU A 189 -6.68 -7.48 -6.91
N THR A 190 -7.35 -8.09 -5.93
CA THR A 190 -6.79 -9.16 -5.11
C THR A 190 -6.33 -10.35 -5.95
N ARG A 191 -7.16 -10.79 -6.90
CA ARG A 191 -6.85 -11.91 -7.78
C ARG A 191 -5.71 -11.58 -8.74
N ALA A 192 -5.68 -10.37 -9.30
CA ALA A 192 -4.59 -9.91 -10.16
C ALA A 192 -3.26 -9.92 -9.39
N TRP A 193 -3.26 -9.40 -8.17
CA TRP A 193 -2.08 -9.44 -7.31
C TRP A 193 -1.66 -10.88 -6.95
N VAL A 194 -2.58 -11.72 -6.50
CA VAL A 194 -2.27 -13.13 -6.12
C VAL A 194 -1.66 -13.90 -7.28
N ARG A 195 -2.08 -13.63 -8.51
CA ARG A 195 -1.58 -14.30 -9.72
C ARG A 195 -0.33 -13.65 -10.33
N GLY A 196 0.08 -12.49 -9.83
CA GLY A 196 1.13 -11.69 -10.45
C GLY A 196 0.74 -11.21 -11.85
N ASP A 197 -0.53 -10.93 -12.08
CA ASP A 197 -1.06 -10.50 -13.38
C ASP A 197 -0.75 -9.02 -13.60
N LEU A 198 0.46 -8.76 -14.12
CA LEU A 198 0.94 -7.40 -14.40
C LEU A 198 -0.01 -6.67 -15.36
N LYS A 199 -0.50 -7.36 -16.40
CA LYS A 199 -1.36 -6.74 -17.41
C LYS A 199 -2.69 -6.26 -16.81
N ASP A 200 -3.29 -7.06 -15.92
CA ASP A 200 -4.54 -6.66 -15.26
C ASP A 200 -4.31 -5.50 -14.29
N LEU A 201 -3.15 -5.45 -13.61
CA LEU A 201 -2.76 -4.33 -12.75
C LEU A 201 -2.42 -3.06 -13.55
N GLU A 202 -1.78 -3.16 -14.72
CA GLU A 202 -1.56 -2.02 -15.63
C GLU A 202 -2.86 -1.41 -16.13
N GLY A 203 -3.89 -2.24 -16.34
CA GLY A 203 -5.24 -1.80 -16.71
C GLY A 203 -6.09 -1.29 -15.53
N TYR A 204 -5.54 -1.16 -14.31
CA TYR A 204 -6.30 -0.78 -13.12
C TYR A 204 -7.17 0.46 -13.32
N ALA A 205 -6.61 1.51 -13.90
CA ALA A 205 -7.30 2.76 -14.16
C ALA A 205 -8.54 2.62 -15.06
N ASP A 206 -8.56 1.62 -15.97
CA ASP A 206 -9.65 1.40 -16.91
C ASP A 206 -10.82 0.64 -16.28
N TRP A 207 -10.55 -0.17 -15.25
CA TRP A 207 -11.57 -1.07 -14.70
C TRP A 207 -11.93 -0.85 -13.24
N CYS A 208 -11.18 -0.02 -12.49
CA CYS A 208 -11.45 0.17 -11.06
C CYS A 208 -12.76 0.92 -10.78
N ASP A 209 -13.30 1.63 -11.78
CA ASP A 209 -14.45 2.54 -11.65
C ASP A 209 -14.24 3.60 -10.52
N CYS A 210 -12.98 3.93 -10.26
CA CYS A 210 -12.53 4.82 -9.18
C CYS A 210 -11.72 6.02 -9.68
N LEU A 211 -11.60 6.21 -11.01
CA LEU A 211 -10.85 7.30 -11.65
C LEU A 211 -11.68 7.98 -12.75
N ASN A 212 -12.96 8.18 -12.46
CA ASN A 212 -13.93 8.68 -13.44
C ASN A 212 -13.82 10.21 -13.62
N THR A 213 -13.47 10.94 -12.55
CA THR A 213 -13.39 12.40 -12.55
C THR A 213 -11.94 12.89 -12.63
N PRO A 214 -11.71 14.15 -13.06
CA PRO A 214 -10.38 14.75 -12.99
C PRO A 214 -9.80 14.77 -11.57
N THR A 215 -10.64 15.03 -10.56
CA THR A 215 -10.24 15.09 -9.15
C THR A 215 -9.76 13.73 -8.64
N GLU A 216 -10.48 12.66 -8.95
CA GLU A 216 -10.07 11.28 -8.60
C GLU A 216 -8.74 10.91 -9.26
N ARG A 217 -8.57 11.24 -10.54
CA ARG A 217 -7.32 10.98 -11.26
C ARG A 217 -6.14 11.77 -10.68
N GLU A 218 -6.36 13.03 -10.30
CA GLU A 218 -5.33 13.86 -9.65
C GLU A 218 -4.96 13.29 -8.27
N ALA A 219 -5.93 12.90 -7.47
CA ALA A 219 -5.71 12.28 -6.16
C ALA A 219 -4.94 10.96 -6.29
N PHE A 220 -5.30 10.10 -7.25
CA PHE A 220 -4.59 8.86 -7.52
C PHE A 220 -3.16 9.10 -8.01
N ALA A 221 -2.97 10.02 -8.95
CA ALA A 221 -1.65 10.38 -9.45
C ALA A 221 -0.75 10.92 -8.32
N ARG A 222 -1.30 11.71 -7.39
CA ARG A 222 -0.60 12.19 -6.20
C ARG A 222 -0.24 11.02 -5.26
N LEU A 223 -1.18 10.12 -5.03
CA LEU A 223 -1.02 9.00 -4.11
C LEU A 223 -0.03 7.94 -4.62
N VAL A 224 0.03 7.72 -5.92
CA VAL A 224 0.84 6.66 -6.55
C VAL A 224 2.01 7.28 -7.31
N ASP A 225 1.77 7.88 -8.47
CA ASP A 225 2.82 8.32 -9.39
C ASP A 225 3.73 9.40 -8.80
N GLY A 226 3.14 10.34 -8.04
CA GLY A 226 3.87 11.45 -7.42
C GLY A 226 4.87 11.03 -6.35
N ARG A 227 4.69 9.87 -5.75
CA ARG A 227 5.60 9.31 -4.72
C ARG A 227 6.75 8.52 -5.33
N ASN A 228 6.54 7.93 -6.50
CA ASN A 228 7.50 7.03 -7.14
C ASN A 228 8.90 7.63 -7.36
N PRO A 229 9.07 8.89 -7.80
CA PRO A 229 10.41 9.48 -7.96
C PRO A 229 11.22 9.48 -6.67
N GLY A 230 10.61 9.89 -5.54
CA GLY A 230 11.26 9.92 -4.22
C GLY A 230 11.64 8.53 -3.73
N MET A 231 10.74 7.55 -3.90
CA MET A 231 11.02 6.15 -3.56
C MET A 231 12.13 5.56 -4.45
N ALA A 232 12.14 5.87 -5.75
CA ALA A 232 13.21 5.44 -6.65
C ALA A 232 14.57 6.04 -6.26
N ASP A 233 14.61 7.32 -5.83
CA ASP A 233 15.84 7.95 -5.32
C ASP A 233 16.30 7.28 -4.02
N ALA A 234 15.37 6.92 -3.13
CA ALA A 234 15.70 6.20 -1.90
C ALA A 234 16.25 4.79 -2.19
N ILE A 235 15.62 4.05 -3.10
CA ILE A 235 16.10 2.72 -3.53
C ILE A 235 17.50 2.82 -4.14
N GLU A 236 17.74 3.81 -5.00
CA GLU A 236 19.06 4.03 -5.63
C GLU A 236 20.15 4.33 -4.59
N ARG A 237 19.87 5.23 -3.62
CA ARG A 237 20.81 5.53 -2.55
C ARG A 237 21.13 4.30 -1.70
N LEU A 238 20.10 3.57 -1.25
CA LEU A 238 20.27 2.36 -0.45
C LEU A 238 21.04 1.28 -1.22
N HIS A 239 20.73 1.09 -2.50
CA HIS A 239 21.41 0.12 -3.35
C HIS A 239 22.91 0.42 -3.49
N ALA A 240 23.34 1.68 -3.42
CA ALA A 240 24.76 2.04 -3.46
C ALA A 240 25.55 1.44 -2.28
N ASP A 241 24.93 1.34 -1.11
CA ASP A 241 25.58 0.87 0.12
C ASP A 241 25.30 -0.62 0.38
N VAL A 242 24.04 -1.06 0.23
CA VAL A 242 23.60 -2.41 0.58
C VAL A 242 22.59 -2.94 -0.44
N SER A 243 22.56 -4.27 -0.63
CA SER A 243 21.45 -4.88 -1.38
C SER A 243 20.14 -4.77 -0.58
N VAL A 244 19.08 -4.29 -1.21
CA VAL A 244 17.79 -4.10 -0.56
C VAL A 244 16.67 -4.94 -1.19
N PHE A 245 15.76 -5.40 -0.36
CA PHE A 245 14.46 -5.88 -0.78
C PHE A 245 13.44 -4.75 -0.56
N ALA A 246 13.15 -3.98 -1.60
CA ALA A 246 12.22 -2.87 -1.55
C ALA A 246 10.80 -3.39 -1.78
N ALA A 247 9.92 -3.22 -0.81
CA ALA A 247 8.53 -3.66 -0.85
C ALA A 247 7.59 -2.47 -0.74
N VAL A 248 6.82 -2.24 -1.81
CA VAL A 248 5.97 -1.06 -2.03
C VAL A 248 4.66 -1.53 -2.68
N GLY A 249 3.56 -0.85 -2.44
CA GLY A 249 2.25 -1.22 -2.98
C GLY A 249 2.28 -1.53 -4.48
N ALA A 250 1.55 -2.56 -4.91
CA ALA A 250 1.64 -3.11 -6.26
C ALA A 250 1.33 -2.10 -7.39
N LEU A 251 0.50 -1.11 -7.12
CA LEU A 251 0.19 -0.07 -8.12
C LEU A 251 1.36 0.88 -8.38
N HIS A 252 2.34 0.96 -7.48
CA HIS A 252 3.61 1.67 -7.73
C HIS A 252 4.54 0.95 -8.73
N MET A 253 4.18 -0.28 -9.13
CA MET A 253 4.99 -1.11 -10.03
C MET A 253 4.60 -0.97 -11.50
N VAL A 254 3.48 -0.33 -11.79
CA VAL A 254 2.87 -0.36 -13.13
C VAL A 254 3.03 0.97 -13.88
N GLY A 255 2.99 0.88 -15.20
CA GLY A 255 3.03 2.04 -16.08
C GLY A 255 4.40 2.72 -16.21
N PRO A 256 4.46 3.82 -17.01
CA PRO A 256 5.70 4.54 -17.29
C PRO A 256 6.25 5.32 -16.10
N ALA A 257 5.40 5.70 -15.15
CA ALA A 257 5.79 6.33 -13.88
C ALA A 257 6.05 5.30 -12.77
N GLY A 258 5.91 3.99 -13.05
CA GLY A 258 6.14 2.93 -12.09
C GLY A 258 7.61 2.76 -11.71
N LEU A 259 7.88 2.25 -10.52
CA LEU A 259 9.23 2.08 -9.98
C LEU A 259 10.15 1.25 -10.89
N PRO A 260 9.71 0.14 -11.54
CA PRO A 260 10.56 -0.57 -12.48
C PRO A 260 11.04 0.31 -13.64
N ALA A 261 10.14 1.12 -14.23
CA ALA A 261 10.49 2.03 -15.34
C ALA A 261 11.43 3.15 -14.88
N LEU A 262 11.17 3.74 -13.72
CA LEU A 262 12.01 4.79 -13.14
C LEU A 262 13.41 4.31 -12.80
N LEU A 263 13.55 3.11 -12.23
CA LEU A 263 14.86 2.51 -11.95
C LEU A 263 15.60 2.14 -13.24
N GLN A 264 14.87 1.65 -14.24
CA GLN A 264 15.48 1.39 -15.57
C GLN A 264 16.05 2.68 -16.18
N ALA A 265 15.30 3.78 -16.11
CA ALA A 265 15.76 5.10 -16.58
C ALA A 265 17.00 5.61 -15.82
N ARG A 266 17.23 5.14 -14.57
CA ARG A 266 18.42 5.40 -13.77
C ARG A 266 19.58 4.41 -14.01
N GLY A 267 19.49 3.59 -15.05
CA GLY A 267 20.56 2.67 -15.46
C GLY A 267 20.57 1.34 -14.72
N PHE A 268 19.50 0.98 -14.03
CA PHE A 268 19.34 -0.38 -13.51
C PHE A 268 18.88 -1.35 -14.60
N THR A 269 19.42 -2.56 -14.57
CA THR A 269 18.87 -3.68 -15.33
C THR A 269 17.69 -4.27 -14.54
N ILE A 270 16.51 -4.28 -15.14
CA ILE A 270 15.27 -4.76 -14.54
C ILE A 270 14.93 -6.12 -15.13
N THR A 271 14.82 -7.13 -14.28
CA THR A 271 14.46 -8.50 -14.69
C THR A 271 13.32 -9.00 -13.85
N ARG A 272 12.18 -9.33 -14.46
CA ARG A 272 11.06 -9.90 -13.74
C ARG A 272 11.38 -11.29 -13.23
N VAL A 273 11.08 -11.58 -11.97
CA VAL A 273 11.25 -12.88 -11.33
C VAL A 273 9.95 -13.68 -11.43
N PHE A 274 8.80 -13.03 -11.18
CA PHE A 274 7.45 -13.56 -11.43
C PHE A 274 6.40 -12.46 -11.49
#